data_6c90f2af4132e5bf80f09bd9206060f6
#
_entry.id   6c90f2af4132e5bf80f09bd9206060f6
#
_cell.length_a   1.000
_cell.length_b   1.000
_cell.length_c   1.000
_cell.angle_alpha   90.00
_cell.angle_beta   90.00
_cell.angle_gamma   90.00
#
_symmetry.space_group_name_H-M   'P 1'
#
loop_
_entity.id
_entity.type
_entity.pdbx_description
1 polymer ?
#
loop_
_entity_poly.entity_id
_entity_poly.type
_entity_poly.pdbx_seq_one_letter_code
_entity_poly.pdbx_strand_id
1 'polypeptide(L)'
;MANILVVDDEKDILEQFPSIINRWGHNVFTASNGFDALQIFEKHDVDLVVTDIRMPDMDGLQLLQKIQDIDKQCPVLILTGYPSDDSAIEAMHSGADDYLVKPVNFDELKLRIEKSLERKNRMKSIPFLKGLNWALLISIPFWLILGIILAKLLR
;
A
#
# COMPACT_ATOMS: atom_id res chain seq x y z
N MET A 1 -2.78 13.18 -6.65
CA MET A 1 -2.56 13.71 -5.30
C MET A 1 -2.86 12.60 -4.33
N ALA A 2 -1.93 12.22 -3.46
CA ALA A 2 -2.07 11.13 -2.51
C ALA A 2 -1.82 11.64 -1.09
N ASN A 3 -2.37 10.95 -0.09
CA ASN A 3 -2.15 11.20 1.32
C ASN A 3 -1.05 10.27 1.85
N ILE A 4 0.06 10.82 2.28
CA ILE A 4 1.23 10.07 2.74
C ILE A 4 1.39 10.31 4.24
N LEU A 5 1.53 9.22 5.00
CA LEU A 5 1.84 9.28 6.43
C LEU A 5 3.33 9.01 6.63
N VAL A 6 4.03 9.96 7.25
CA VAL A 6 5.45 9.84 7.62
C VAL A 6 5.55 9.63 9.13
N VAL A 7 6.23 8.56 9.52
CA VAL A 7 6.36 8.13 10.93
C VAL A 7 7.85 7.99 11.28
N ASP A 8 8.31 8.81 12.20
CA ASP A 8 9.70 8.80 12.66
C ASP A 8 9.78 9.48 14.02
N ASP A 9 10.62 9.04 14.93
CA ASP A 9 10.84 9.71 16.22
C ASP A 9 11.82 10.88 16.13
N GLU A 10 12.52 11.03 15.00
CA GLU A 10 13.43 12.13 14.72
C GLU A 10 12.65 13.34 14.20
N LYS A 11 12.70 14.45 14.96
CA LYS A 11 12.02 15.71 14.60
C LYS A 11 12.45 16.26 13.24
N ASP A 12 13.73 16.14 12.91
CA ASP A 12 14.29 16.64 11.65
C ASP A 12 13.62 15.97 10.43
N ILE A 13 13.34 14.67 10.52
CA ILE A 13 12.62 13.93 9.49
C ILE A 13 11.18 14.45 9.37
N LEU A 14 10.49 14.61 10.51
CA LEU A 14 9.10 15.08 10.54
C LEU A 14 8.94 16.55 10.08
N GLU A 15 9.99 17.36 10.11
CA GLU A 15 10.00 18.72 9.58
C GLU A 15 10.37 18.78 8.10
N GLN A 16 11.37 18.00 7.66
CA GLN A 16 11.91 18.04 6.30
C GLN A 16 11.01 17.31 5.29
N PHE A 17 10.56 16.11 5.61
CA PHE A 17 9.82 15.26 4.67
C PHE A 17 8.51 15.90 4.19
N PRO A 18 7.66 16.48 5.06
CA PRO A 18 6.44 17.15 4.60
C PRO A 18 6.72 18.26 3.60
N SER A 19 7.74 19.07 3.85
CA SER A 19 8.11 20.17 2.96
C SER A 19 8.48 19.69 1.56
N ILE A 20 9.19 18.57 1.46
CA ILE A 20 9.66 18.00 0.20
C ILE A 20 8.55 17.24 -0.51
N ILE A 21 7.83 16.38 0.20
CA ILE A 21 6.76 15.56 -0.38
C ILE A 21 5.58 16.42 -0.84
N ASN A 22 5.25 17.51 -0.13
CA ASN A 22 4.23 18.47 -0.58
C ASN A 22 4.60 19.14 -1.91
N ARG A 23 5.89 19.42 -2.16
CA ARG A 23 6.34 19.94 -3.47
C ARG A 23 6.14 18.93 -4.62
N TRP A 24 6.07 17.65 -4.33
CA TRP A 24 5.75 16.62 -5.32
C TRP A 24 4.24 16.47 -5.57
N GLY A 25 3.41 17.26 -4.90
CA GLY A 25 1.96 17.30 -5.09
C GLY A 25 1.18 16.29 -4.26
N HIS A 26 1.73 15.86 -3.12
CA HIS A 26 1.06 14.97 -2.17
C HIS A 26 0.75 15.69 -0.86
N ASN A 27 -0.26 15.22 -0.12
CA ASN A 27 -0.52 15.66 1.25
C ASN A 27 0.29 14.80 2.22
N VAL A 28 0.75 15.39 3.33
CA VAL A 28 1.53 14.67 4.32
C VAL A 28 0.92 14.81 5.70
N PHE A 29 0.72 13.66 6.35
CA PHE A 29 0.49 13.52 7.78
C PHE A 29 1.79 13.07 8.44
N THR A 30 2.02 13.47 9.68
CA THR A 30 3.20 13.08 10.45
C THR A 30 2.82 12.50 11.79
N ALA A 31 3.56 11.51 12.23
CA ALA A 31 3.45 10.91 13.56
C ALA A 31 4.85 10.66 14.13
N SER A 32 5.03 10.86 15.43
CA SER A 32 6.32 10.66 16.11
C SER A 32 6.46 9.26 16.73
N ASN A 33 5.45 8.41 16.62
CA ASN A 33 5.43 7.04 17.14
C ASN A 33 4.36 6.21 16.43
N GLY A 34 4.43 4.89 16.62
CA GLY A 34 3.52 3.95 15.95
C GLY A 34 2.06 4.06 16.40
N PHE A 35 1.79 4.44 17.65
CA PHE A 35 0.42 4.57 18.15
C PHE A 35 -0.29 5.77 17.53
N ASP A 36 0.36 6.93 17.48
CA ASP A 36 -0.19 8.12 16.82
C ASP A 36 -0.37 7.87 15.32
N ALA A 37 0.57 7.14 14.71
CA ALA A 37 0.48 6.74 13.31
C ALA A 37 -0.78 5.91 13.03
N LEU A 38 -1.11 4.93 13.87
CA LEU A 38 -2.32 4.13 13.71
C LEU A 38 -3.59 4.98 13.89
N GLN A 39 -3.62 5.89 14.85
CA GLN A 39 -4.78 6.79 15.01
C GLN A 39 -5.00 7.68 13.79
N ILE A 40 -3.92 8.18 13.17
CA ILE A 40 -4.00 8.96 11.93
C ILE A 40 -4.47 8.07 10.78
N PHE A 41 -3.93 6.86 10.67
CA PHE A 41 -4.28 5.91 9.63
C PHE A 41 -5.76 5.51 9.66
N GLU A 42 -6.33 5.31 10.84
CA GLU A 42 -7.75 4.97 11.02
C GLU A 42 -8.70 6.14 10.73
N LYS A 43 -8.25 7.39 10.96
CA LYS A 43 -9.09 8.60 10.81
C LYS A 43 -9.02 9.22 9.42
N HIS A 44 -8.00 8.93 8.64
CA HIS A 44 -7.74 9.55 7.35
C HIS A 44 -7.51 8.50 6.26
N ASP A 45 -7.90 8.83 5.03
CA ASP A 45 -7.59 8.00 3.87
C ASP A 45 -6.10 8.12 3.53
N VAL A 46 -5.27 7.24 4.12
CA VAL A 46 -3.84 7.19 3.85
C VAL A 46 -3.57 6.28 2.66
N ASP A 47 -2.84 6.80 1.69
CA ASP A 47 -2.50 6.08 0.46
C ASP A 47 -1.17 5.34 0.53
N LEU A 48 -0.25 5.83 1.36
CA LEU A 48 1.08 5.27 1.54
C LEU A 48 1.65 5.66 2.90
N VAL A 49 2.39 4.77 3.53
CA VAL A 49 3.10 5.02 4.80
C VAL A 49 4.60 4.94 4.57
N VAL A 50 5.34 5.89 5.13
CA VAL A 50 6.80 5.88 5.23
C VAL A 50 7.13 5.84 6.71
N THR A 51 7.79 4.79 7.19
CA THR A 51 8.08 4.64 8.63
C THR A 51 9.52 4.25 8.89
N ASP A 52 10.11 4.80 9.96
CA ASP A 52 11.36 4.26 10.49
C ASP A 52 11.14 2.88 11.11
N ILE A 53 12.18 2.04 11.10
CA ILE A 53 12.15 0.74 11.79
C ILE A 53 12.23 0.94 13.31
N ARG A 54 13.19 1.76 13.76
CA ARG A 54 13.52 1.86 15.17
C ARG A 54 12.79 3.03 15.83
N MET A 55 11.65 2.73 16.42
CA MET A 55 10.90 3.70 17.22
C MET A 55 10.61 3.13 18.60
N PRO A 56 10.48 3.99 19.64
CA PRO A 56 10.07 3.55 20.97
C PRO A 56 8.66 2.92 20.95
N ASP A 57 8.42 1.98 21.85
CA ASP A 57 7.13 1.35 22.15
C ASP A 57 6.54 0.46 21.04
N MET A 58 6.50 0.96 19.81
CA MET A 58 6.05 0.22 18.62
C MET A 58 7.03 0.48 17.49
N ASP A 59 7.77 -0.54 17.08
CA ASP A 59 8.70 -0.44 15.96
C ASP A 59 7.98 -0.42 14.60
N GLY A 60 8.72 -0.06 13.54
CA GLY A 60 8.16 0.07 12.19
C GLY A 60 7.63 -1.24 11.61
N LEU A 61 8.16 -2.39 12.01
CA LEU A 61 7.67 -3.70 11.55
C LEU A 61 6.35 -4.07 12.22
N GLN A 62 6.21 -3.77 13.51
CA GLN A 62 4.94 -3.94 14.22
C GLN A 62 3.87 -2.99 13.67
N LEU A 63 4.24 -1.75 13.34
CA LEU A 63 3.34 -0.80 12.68
C LEU A 63 2.91 -1.31 11.30
N LEU A 64 3.84 -1.81 10.48
CA LEU A 64 3.56 -2.43 9.18
C LEU A 64 2.52 -3.54 9.29
N GLN A 65 2.68 -4.47 10.24
CA GLN A 65 1.74 -5.57 10.42
C GLN A 65 0.33 -5.05 10.77
N LYS A 66 0.23 -4.08 11.68
CA LYS A 66 -1.06 -3.48 12.07
C LYS A 66 -1.74 -2.73 10.92
N ILE A 67 -0.96 -2.00 10.10
CA ILE A 67 -1.49 -1.35 8.89
C ILE A 67 -2.02 -2.38 7.91
N GLN A 68 -1.30 -3.47 7.68
CA GLN A 68 -1.73 -4.53 6.78
C GLN A 68 -2.96 -5.30 7.28
N ASP A 69 -3.17 -5.39 8.58
CA ASP A 69 -4.40 -5.95 9.16
C ASP A 69 -5.63 -5.07 8.86
N ILE A 70 -5.44 -3.75 8.76
CA ILE A 70 -6.49 -2.78 8.43
C ILE A 70 -6.67 -2.65 6.91
N ASP A 71 -5.60 -2.41 6.16
CA ASP A 71 -5.59 -2.30 4.69
C ASP A 71 -4.37 -3.00 4.09
N LYS A 72 -4.57 -4.23 3.60
CA LYS A 72 -3.53 -5.04 2.95
C LYS A 72 -2.97 -4.42 1.66
N GLN A 73 -3.65 -3.46 1.08
CA GLN A 73 -3.24 -2.81 -0.15
C GLN A 73 -2.48 -1.50 0.08
N CYS A 74 -2.43 -1.01 1.34
CA CYS A 74 -1.68 0.19 1.65
C CYS A 74 -0.17 -0.11 1.59
N PRO A 75 0.58 0.50 0.68
CA PRO A 75 2.03 0.32 0.62
C PRO A 75 2.70 0.96 1.83
N VAL A 76 3.71 0.27 2.37
CA VAL A 76 4.54 0.73 3.48
C VAL A 76 6.00 0.71 3.03
N LEU A 77 6.64 1.87 3.02
CA LEU A 77 8.06 2.04 2.81
C LEU A 77 8.77 2.13 4.15
N ILE A 78 9.82 1.36 4.31
CA ILE A 78 10.62 1.34 5.53
C ILE A 78 11.84 2.22 5.38
N LEU A 79 12.10 3.08 6.36
CA LEU A 79 13.36 3.81 6.51
C LEU A 79 14.23 3.12 7.56
N THR A 80 15.53 3.04 7.33
CA THR A 80 16.46 2.47 8.31
C THR A 80 17.78 3.20 8.34
N GLY A 81 18.24 3.57 9.54
CA GLY A 81 19.58 4.12 9.77
C GLY A 81 20.65 3.02 9.91
N TYR A 82 20.25 1.76 10.02
CA TYR A 82 21.15 0.63 10.23
C TYR A 82 20.81 -0.49 9.24
N PRO A 83 21.36 -0.43 8.03
CA PRO A 83 21.15 -1.48 7.05
C PRO A 83 21.94 -2.71 7.48
N SER A 84 21.38 -3.56 8.34
CA SER A 84 21.80 -4.94 8.38
C SER A 84 21.00 -5.69 7.32
N ASP A 85 21.64 -6.61 6.61
CA ASP A 85 20.96 -7.43 5.61
C ASP A 85 19.72 -8.11 6.23
N ASP A 86 19.79 -8.49 7.51
CA ASP A 86 18.70 -9.12 8.24
C ASP A 86 17.48 -8.21 8.42
N SER A 87 17.64 -6.93 8.76
CA SER A 87 16.51 -6.02 8.99
C SER A 87 15.76 -5.64 7.70
N ALA A 88 16.49 -5.48 6.60
CA ALA A 88 15.89 -5.25 5.29
C ALA A 88 15.14 -6.49 4.79
N ILE A 89 15.74 -7.68 4.96
CA ILE A 89 15.12 -8.96 4.61
C ILE A 89 13.85 -9.17 5.45
N GLU A 90 13.90 -8.93 6.75
CA GLU A 90 12.75 -9.06 7.65
C GLU A 90 11.61 -8.11 7.25
N ALA A 91 11.92 -6.85 6.90
CA ALA A 91 10.93 -5.90 6.42
C ALA A 91 10.22 -6.38 5.15
N MET A 92 10.99 -6.87 4.18
CA MET A 92 10.42 -7.39 2.92
C MET A 92 9.61 -8.68 3.13
N HIS A 93 10.06 -9.59 4.00
CA HIS A 93 9.30 -10.78 4.38
C HIS A 93 8.01 -10.46 5.15
N SER A 94 8.03 -9.39 5.94
CA SER A 94 6.85 -8.89 6.65
C SER A 94 5.87 -8.15 5.74
N GLY A 95 6.19 -7.99 4.45
CA GLY A 95 5.30 -7.41 3.46
C GLY A 95 5.49 -5.91 3.25
N ALA A 96 6.65 -5.34 3.62
CA ALA A 96 7.02 -3.98 3.23
C ALA A 96 7.07 -3.88 1.69
N ASP A 97 6.68 -2.71 1.19
CA ASP A 97 6.68 -2.42 -0.22
C ASP A 97 8.09 -2.24 -0.78
N ASP A 98 8.89 -1.55 0.00
CA ASP A 98 10.29 -1.30 -0.26
C ASP A 98 10.97 -0.78 1.01
N TYR A 99 12.30 -0.64 0.98
CA TYR A 99 13.04 -0.01 2.07
C TYR A 99 14.08 0.98 1.52
N LEU A 100 14.43 1.98 2.34
CA LEU A 100 15.45 2.99 2.06
C LEU A 100 16.39 3.12 3.26
N VAL A 101 17.65 3.40 2.96
CA VAL A 101 18.70 3.59 3.98
C VAL A 101 18.87 5.08 4.26
N LYS A 102 18.92 5.44 5.54
CA LYS A 102 19.29 6.81 5.96
C LYS A 102 20.82 7.02 5.82
N PRO A 103 21.34 8.15 5.36
CA PRO A 103 20.62 9.38 4.99
C PRO A 103 19.82 9.21 3.66
N VAL A 104 18.56 9.65 3.66
CA VAL A 104 17.64 9.41 2.55
C VAL A 104 17.98 10.29 1.34
N ASN A 105 18.16 9.67 0.20
CA ASN A 105 18.19 10.37 -1.08
C ASN A 105 16.74 10.70 -1.50
N PHE A 106 16.40 11.98 -1.63
CA PHE A 106 15.03 12.39 -1.93
C PHE A 106 14.57 12.06 -3.35
N ASP A 107 15.46 11.98 -4.32
CA ASP A 107 15.11 11.52 -5.68
C ASP A 107 14.75 10.04 -5.67
N GLU A 108 15.48 9.24 -4.90
CA GLU A 108 15.16 7.84 -4.67
C GLU A 108 13.85 7.67 -3.92
N LEU A 109 13.62 8.42 -2.83
CA LEU A 109 12.38 8.41 -2.07
C LEU A 109 11.19 8.73 -2.97
N LYS A 110 11.29 9.77 -3.80
CA LYS A 110 10.26 10.14 -4.77
C LYS A 110 9.92 9.00 -5.71
N LEU A 111 10.94 8.39 -6.31
CA LEU A 111 10.77 7.26 -7.24
C LEU A 111 10.05 6.07 -6.56
N ARG A 112 10.43 5.75 -5.31
CA ARG A 112 9.81 4.65 -4.55
C ARG A 112 8.35 4.95 -4.21
N ILE A 113 8.05 6.18 -3.77
CA ILE A 113 6.68 6.63 -3.50
C ILE A 113 5.82 6.52 -4.76
N GLU A 114 6.27 7.07 -5.88
CA GLU A 114 5.52 7.04 -7.15
C GLU A 114 5.25 5.60 -7.61
N LYS A 115 6.25 4.73 -7.57
CA LYS A 115 6.14 3.31 -7.94
C LYS A 115 5.14 2.56 -7.05
N SER A 116 5.17 2.80 -5.75
CA SER A 116 4.27 2.15 -4.79
C SER A 116 2.83 2.62 -4.95
N LEU A 117 2.61 3.91 -5.17
CA LEU A 117 1.28 4.46 -5.46
C LEU A 117 0.71 3.95 -6.79
N GLU A 118 1.52 3.84 -7.84
CA GLU A 118 1.09 3.26 -9.12
C GLU A 118 0.69 1.79 -8.96
N ARG A 119 1.44 1.01 -8.17
CA ARG A 119 1.12 -0.39 -7.90
C ARG A 119 -0.23 -0.53 -7.17
N LYS A 120 -0.47 0.28 -6.13
CA LYS A 120 -1.75 0.34 -5.41
C LYS A 120 -2.91 0.63 -6.37
N ASN A 121 -2.76 1.64 -7.23
CA ASN A 121 -3.78 2.03 -8.19
C ASN A 121 -4.09 0.92 -9.21
N ARG A 122 -3.08 0.21 -9.69
CA ARG A 122 -3.27 -0.95 -10.58
C ARG A 122 -4.03 -2.09 -9.92
N MET A 123 -3.78 -2.37 -8.64
CA MET A 123 -4.51 -3.40 -7.91
C MET A 123 -5.99 -3.03 -7.69
N LYS A 124 -6.30 -1.76 -7.47
CA LYS A 124 -7.69 -1.28 -7.35
C LYS A 124 -8.49 -1.40 -8.66
N SER A 125 -7.85 -1.39 -9.82
CA SER A 125 -8.51 -1.42 -11.13
C SER A 125 -8.89 -2.82 -11.64
N ILE A 126 -8.41 -3.90 -11.03
CA ILE A 126 -8.61 -5.30 -11.47
C ILE A 126 -9.95 -5.94 -11.01
N PRO A 127 -10.63 -5.55 -9.93
CA PRO A 127 -11.82 -6.26 -9.44
C PRO A 127 -13.03 -6.24 -10.38
N PHE A 128 -13.17 -5.22 -11.24
CA PHE A 128 -14.38 -5.07 -12.07
C PHE A 128 -14.52 -6.14 -13.18
N LEU A 129 -13.40 -6.66 -13.69
CA LEU A 129 -13.43 -7.68 -14.76
C LEU A 129 -13.68 -9.11 -14.25
N LYS A 130 -13.36 -9.41 -12.97
CA LYS A 130 -13.56 -10.77 -12.42
C LYS A 130 -15.03 -11.11 -12.17
N GLY A 131 -15.88 -10.14 -11.88
CA GLY A 131 -17.34 -10.35 -11.69
C GLY A 131 -18.11 -10.54 -12.99
N LEU A 132 -17.67 -9.91 -14.07
CA LEU A 132 -18.40 -9.93 -15.35
C LEU A 132 -18.18 -11.22 -16.15
N ASN A 133 -17.01 -11.82 -16.06
CA ASN A 133 -16.66 -13.02 -16.84
C ASN A 133 -17.38 -14.30 -16.38
N TRP A 134 -17.70 -14.45 -15.10
CA TRP A 134 -18.39 -15.64 -14.58
C TRP A 134 -19.86 -15.69 -15.02
N ALA A 135 -20.54 -14.56 -15.03
CA ALA A 135 -21.93 -14.50 -15.48
C ALA A 135 -22.07 -14.80 -16.99
N LEU A 136 -21.14 -14.34 -17.82
CA LEU A 136 -21.10 -14.61 -19.25
C LEU A 136 -20.72 -16.08 -19.56
N LEU A 137 -19.77 -16.65 -18.82
CA LEU A 137 -19.33 -18.05 -19.01
C LEU A 137 -20.40 -19.06 -18.61
N ILE A 138 -21.26 -18.73 -17.65
CA ILE A 138 -22.36 -19.60 -17.22
C ILE A 138 -23.59 -19.46 -18.15
N SER A 139 -23.82 -18.27 -18.73
CA SER A 139 -25.00 -18.04 -19.58
C SER A 139 -24.91 -18.67 -20.97
N ILE A 140 -23.72 -18.76 -21.57
CA ILE A 140 -23.50 -19.33 -22.91
C ILE A 140 -23.90 -20.79 -23.01
N PRO A 141 -23.44 -21.73 -22.13
CA PRO A 141 -23.87 -23.13 -22.20
C PRO A 141 -25.36 -23.32 -21.93
N PHE A 142 -25.99 -22.46 -21.09
CA PHE A 142 -27.41 -22.53 -20.81
C PHE A 142 -28.27 -22.26 -22.05
N TRP A 143 -27.95 -21.23 -22.83
CA TRP A 143 -28.68 -20.89 -24.07
C TRP A 143 -28.43 -21.91 -25.18
N LEU A 144 -27.24 -22.51 -25.26
CA LEU A 144 -26.94 -23.57 -26.22
C LEU A 144 -27.74 -24.86 -25.91
N ILE A 145 -27.79 -25.25 -24.64
CA ILE A 145 -28.57 -26.43 -24.21
C ILE A 145 -30.05 -26.23 -24.43
N LEU A 146 -30.58 -25.03 -24.08
CA LEU A 146 -31.99 -24.68 -24.30
C LEU A 146 -32.34 -24.69 -25.78
N GLY A 147 -31.45 -24.17 -26.65
CA GLY A 147 -31.64 -24.18 -28.11
C GLY A 147 -31.72 -25.60 -28.70
N ILE A 148 -30.85 -26.53 -28.23
CA ILE A 148 -30.84 -27.90 -28.66
C ILE A 148 -32.11 -28.67 -28.23
N ILE A 149 -32.58 -28.40 -26.99
CA ILE A 149 -33.82 -28.99 -26.48
C ILE A 149 -35.02 -28.52 -27.30
N LEU A 150 -35.12 -27.22 -27.58
CA LEU A 150 -36.21 -26.64 -28.34
C LEU A 150 -36.23 -27.13 -29.78
N ALA A 151 -35.05 -27.28 -30.41
CA ALA A 151 -34.93 -27.86 -31.77
C ALA A 151 -35.34 -29.31 -31.86
N LYS A 152 -35.16 -30.11 -30.79
CA LYS A 152 -35.65 -31.51 -30.73
C LYS A 152 -37.15 -31.65 -30.45
N LEU A 153 -37.73 -30.68 -29.75
CA LEU A 153 -39.20 -30.67 -29.43
C LEU A 153 -40.04 -30.24 -30.61
N LEU A 154 -39.50 -29.44 -31.53
CA LEU A 154 -40.18 -28.93 -32.71
C LEU A 154 -40.07 -29.79 -33.96
N ARG A 155 -39.43 -31.00 -33.82
CA ARG A 155 -39.26 -31.97 -34.88
C ARG A 155 -40.06 -33.24 -34.59
#